data_9cfe0d0f65db1a2faa42cab70e62ed7d
#
_entry.id   9cfe0d0f65db1a2faa42cab70e62ed7d
#
_cell.length_a   1.000
_cell.length_b   1.000
_cell.length_c   1.000
_cell.angle_alpha   90.00
_cell.angle_beta   90.00
_cell.angle_gamma   90.00
#
_symmetry.space_group_name_H-M   'P 1'
#
loop_
_entity.id
_entity.type
_entity.pdbx_description
1 polymer ?
#
loop_
_entity_poly.entity_id
_entity_poly.type
_entity_poly.pdbx_seq_one_letter_code
_entity_poly.pdbx_strand_id
1 'polypeptide(L)'
;IDPSTVNMFHIHCGRPGILGPILVDFSVVTDIQKSLSQGTFSIEIRNEHIVKTSSSGHGPVAAFTAGCIIPSGSLGSTKPVKVMTVAGMAQLALAGELYFNLHTVNQTYFGDIRGQILPVAK
;
A
#
# COMPACT_ATOMS: atom_id res chain seq x y z
N ILE A 1 -10.01 -17.39 -1.06
CA ILE A 1 -8.57 -17.52 -1.34
C ILE A 1 -7.89 -18.27 -0.20
N ASP A 2 -7.08 -19.23 -0.54
CA ASP A 2 -6.26 -19.95 0.43
C ASP A 2 -5.13 -19.04 0.90
N PRO A 3 -5.03 -18.70 2.21
CA PRO A 3 -3.98 -17.83 2.71
C PRO A 3 -2.57 -18.31 2.40
N SER A 4 -2.34 -19.61 2.25
CA SER A 4 -1.02 -20.15 1.95
C SER A 4 -0.53 -19.77 0.54
N THR A 5 -1.43 -19.36 -0.36
CA THR A 5 -1.09 -18.95 -1.72
C THR A 5 -0.77 -17.46 -1.83
N VAL A 6 -1.05 -16.68 -0.79
CA VAL A 6 -0.79 -15.24 -0.78
C VAL A 6 0.71 -15.00 -0.68
N ASN A 7 1.29 -14.35 -1.67
CA ASN A 7 2.71 -14.05 -1.69
C ASN A 7 3.04 -12.57 -1.50
N MET A 8 2.08 -11.68 -1.74
CA MET A 8 2.26 -10.24 -1.51
C MET A 8 0.95 -9.60 -1.11
N PHE A 9 1.03 -8.63 -0.22
CA PHE A 9 -0.10 -7.80 0.18
C PHE A 9 0.41 -6.39 0.44
N HIS A 10 -0.17 -5.42 -0.28
CA HIS A 10 0.34 -4.05 -0.29
C HIS A 10 -0.79 -3.03 -0.14
N ILE A 11 -0.42 -1.84 0.34
CA ILE A 11 -1.18 -0.62 0.09
C ILE A 11 -0.48 0.13 -1.04
N HIS A 12 -1.26 0.47 -2.06
CA HIS A 12 -0.82 1.28 -3.19
C HIS A 12 -1.50 2.64 -3.17
N CYS A 13 -0.92 3.62 -3.82
CA CYS A 13 -1.61 4.88 -4.12
C CYS A 13 -2.12 4.87 -5.56
N GLY A 14 -3.37 5.30 -5.73
CA GLY A 14 -4.03 5.39 -7.03
C GLY A 14 -5.55 5.46 -6.89
N ARG A 15 -6.18 6.10 -7.86
CA ARG A 15 -7.64 6.17 -7.96
C ARG A 15 -8.19 4.83 -8.41
N PRO A 16 -9.52 4.58 -8.25
CA PRO A 16 -10.13 3.38 -8.80
C PRO A 16 -9.79 3.19 -10.28
N GLY A 17 -9.38 1.99 -10.65
CA GLY A 17 -9.00 1.66 -12.02
C GLY A 17 -7.56 2.02 -12.41
N ILE A 18 -6.80 2.67 -11.54
CA ILE A 18 -5.42 3.05 -11.79
C ILE A 18 -4.47 2.13 -11.02
N LEU A 19 -3.45 1.63 -11.70
CA LEU A 19 -2.36 0.88 -11.07
C LEU A 19 -1.29 1.87 -10.63
N GLY A 20 -1.01 1.91 -9.34
CA GLY A 20 -0.07 2.87 -8.78
C GLY A 20 1.07 2.25 -7.98
N PRO A 21 2.00 3.10 -7.51
CA PRO A 21 3.15 2.66 -6.71
C PRO A 21 2.75 2.02 -5.37
N ILE A 22 3.65 1.20 -4.83
CA ILE A 22 3.48 0.61 -3.50
C ILE A 22 3.88 1.61 -2.44
N LEU A 23 2.98 1.85 -1.46
CA LEU A 23 3.25 2.70 -0.30
C LEU A 23 3.67 1.88 0.91
N VAL A 24 2.95 0.79 1.19
CA VAL A 24 3.25 -0.11 2.31
C VAL A 24 3.24 -1.55 1.82
N ASP A 25 4.35 -2.23 2.05
CA ASP A 25 4.41 -3.69 1.90
C ASP A 25 4.17 -4.32 3.27
N PHE A 26 3.07 -5.04 3.43
CA PHE A 26 2.73 -5.65 4.72
C PHE A 26 3.74 -6.68 5.19
N SER A 27 4.56 -7.23 4.30
CA SER A 27 5.61 -8.18 4.70
C SER A 27 6.69 -7.55 5.59
N VAL A 28 6.87 -6.22 5.54
CA VAL A 28 7.80 -5.52 6.43
C VAL A 28 7.18 -5.23 7.80
N VAL A 29 5.88 -5.49 7.97
CA VAL A 29 5.13 -5.21 9.19
C VAL A 29 4.81 -6.49 9.95
N THR A 30 4.42 -7.56 9.23
CA THR A 30 3.96 -8.81 9.83
C THR A 30 4.16 -10.00 8.89
N ASP A 31 3.98 -11.19 9.43
CA ASP A 31 3.82 -12.41 8.63
C ASP A 31 2.39 -12.41 8.06
N ILE A 32 2.27 -12.08 6.77
CA ILE A 32 0.95 -11.92 6.13
C ILE A 32 0.16 -13.22 6.06
N GLN A 33 0.79 -14.36 5.79
CA GLN A 33 0.09 -15.63 5.73
C GLN A 33 -0.48 -16.02 7.09
N LYS A 34 0.30 -15.85 8.15
CA LYS A 34 -0.13 -16.12 9.52
C LYS A 34 -1.28 -15.19 9.93
N SER A 35 -1.17 -13.91 9.65
CA SER A 35 -2.20 -12.93 10.00
C SER A 35 -3.50 -13.19 9.25
N LEU A 36 -3.43 -13.49 7.95
CA LEU A 36 -4.63 -13.79 7.15
C LEU A 36 -5.27 -15.12 7.55
N SER A 37 -4.50 -16.10 8.00
CA SER A 37 -5.05 -17.40 8.44
C SER A 37 -5.93 -17.29 9.68
N GLN A 38 -5.84 -16.18 10.41
CA GLN A 38 -6.69 -15.91 11.59
C GLN A 38 -8.09 -15.41 11.23
N GLY A 39 -8.38 -15.20 9.94
CA GLY A 39 -9.68 -14.77 9.46
C GLY A 39 -9.95 -13.28 9.52
N THR A 40 -9.18 -12.53 10.27
CA THR A 40 -9.24 -11.07 10.33
C THR A 40 -7.84 -10.50 10.22
N PHE A 41 -7.74 -9.30 9.63
CA PHE A 41 -6.46 -8.61 9.45
C PHE A 41 -6.59 -7.21 10.02
N SER A 42 -5.88 -6.96 11.12
CA SER A 42 -5.80 -5.64 11.75
C SER A 42 -4.33 -5.35 12.03
N ILE A 43 -3.86 -4.17 11.61
CA ILE A 43 -2.45 -3.85 11.71
C ILE A 43 -2.26 -2.36 11.95
N GLU A 44 -1.28 -2.03 12.76
CA GLU A 44 -0.83 -0.66 12.98
C GLU A 44 0.31 -0.34 12.01
N ILE A 45 0.12 0.70 11.19
CA ILE A 45 1.13 1.16 10.26
C ILE A 45 1.81 2.39 10.85
N ARG A 46 3.14 2.37 10.86
CA ARG A 46 3.98 3.46 11.35
C ARG A 46 4.80 4.06 10.22
N ASN A 47 5.34 5.25 10.44
CA ASN A 47 6.19 5.92 9.46
C ASN A 47 7.35 5.03 8.99
N GLU A 48 7.96 4.28 9.90
CA GLU A 48 9.07 3.39 9.58
C GLU A 48 8.71 2.31 8.57
N HIS A 49 7.45 1.86 8.54
CA HIS A 49 7.00 0.85 7.58
C HIS A 49 6.98 1.41 6.16
N ILE A 50 6.59 2.68 6.01
CA ILE A 50 6.61 3.37 4.72
C ILE A 50 8.05 3.55 4.24
N VAL A 51 8.93 3.96 5.14
CA VAL A 51 10.36 4.13 4.83
C VAL A 51 11.00 2.81 4.42
N LYS A 52 10.75 1.74 5.15
CA LYS A 52 11.26 0.40 4.82
C LYS A 52 10.78 -0.08 3.46
N THR A 53 9.48 0.10 3.17
CA THR A 53 8.92 -0.27 1.87
C THR A 53 9.63 0.49 0.75
N SER A 54 9.81 1.79 0.92
CA SER A 54 10.46 2.65 -0.08
C SER A 54 11.90 2.23 -0.38
N SER A 55 12.60 1.68 0.59
CA SER A 55 14.03 1.34 0.46
C SER A 55 14.30 -0.12 0.13
N SER A 56 13.29 -1.01 0.22
CA SER A 56 13.54 -2.45 0.22
C SER A 56 13.76 -3.06 -1.17
N GLY A 57 13.23 -2.46 -2.24
CA GLY A 57 13.36 -3.01 -3.59
C GLY A 57 12.73 -4.41 -3.71
N HIS A 58 11.52 -4.52 -4.25
CA HIS A 58 10.72 -5.75 -4.23
C HIS A 58 10.85 -6.58 -5.51
N GLY A 59 12.06 -6.89 -5.96
CA GLY A 59 12.26 -7.74 -7.13
C GLY A 59 11.49 -7.25 -8.36
N PRO A 60 10.61 -8.09 -8.95
CA PRO A 60 9.91 -7.70 -10.17
C PRO A 60 8.96 -6.52 -10.03
N VAL A 61 8.56 -6.17 -8.79
CA VAL A 61 7.71 -5.00 -8.54
C VAL A 61 8.49 -3.79 -8.04
N ALA A 62 9.81 -3.82 -8.09
CA ALA A 62 10.66 -2.74 -7.61
C ALA A 62 10.32 -1.37 -8.23
N ALA A 63 9.91 -1.35 -9.49
CA ALA A 63 9.49 -0.12 -10.17
C ALA A 63 8.30 0.55 -9.48
N PHE A 64 7.44 -0.22 -8.81
CA PHE A 64 6.28 0.29 -8.10
C PHE A 64 6.61 0.82 -6.71
N THR A 65 7.84 0.65 -6.24
CA THR A 65 8.29 1.19 -4.95
C THR A 65 8.92 2.57 -5.07
N ALA A 66 8.85 3.20 -6.24
CA ALA A 66 9.33 4.57 -6.42
C ALA A 66 8.65 5.57 -5.49
N GLY A 67 7.51 5.18 -4.93
CA GLY A 67 6.81 5.92 -3.89
C GLY A 67 5.63 6.71 -4.42
N CYS A 68 4.75 7.04 -3.51
CA CYS A 68 3.57 7.86 -3.80
C CYS A 68 3.93 9.32 -3.66
N ILE A 69 3.45 10.14 -4.59
CA ILE A 69 3.80 11.55 -4.66
C ILE A 69 2.52 12.38 -4.55
N ILE A 70 2.55 13.37 -3.65
CA ILE A 70 1.52 14.41 -3.61
C ILE A 70 1.95 15.49 -4.61
N PRO A 71 1.11 15.79 -5.62
CA PRO A 71 1.45 16.79 -6.62
C PRO A 71 1.68 18.17 -6.00
N SER A 72 2.44 19.02 -6.68
CA SER A 72 2.65 20.41 -6.26
C SER A 72 1.32 21.14 -6.19
N GLY A 73 1.19 22.01 -5.20
CA GLY A 73 -0.05 22.73 -4.92
C GLY A 73 -1.01 21.99 -3.98
N SER A 74 -0.85 20.67 -3.80
CA SER A 74 -1.63 19.91 -2.82
C SER A 74 -1.09 20.16 -1.43
N LEU A 75 -1.98 20.25 -0.43
CA LEU A 75 -1.61 20.46 0.97
C LEU A 75 -0.72 21.69 1.19
N GLY A 76 -0.80 22.69 0.30
CA GLY A 76 0.02 23.90 0.40
C GLY A 76 1.45 23.76 -0.08
N SER A 77 1.83 22.59 -0.62
CA SER A 77 3.16 22.37 -1.15
C SER A 77 3.37 23.07 -2.49
N THR A 78 4.51 23.70 -2.69
CA THR A 78 4.90 24.30 -3.98
C THR A 78 5.64 23.31 -4.89
N LYS A 79 5.97 22.13 -4.38
CA LYS A 79 6.68 21.09 -5.12
C LYS A 79 6.01 19.73 -4.89
N PRO A 80 6.14 18.79 -5.83
CA PRO A 80 5.74 17.40 -5.57
C PRO A 80 6.46 16.87 -4.33
N VAL A 81 5.72 16.19 -3.44
CA VAL A 81 6.27 15.65 -2.19
C VAL A 81 6.04 14.15 -2.17
N LYS A 82 7.11 13.39 -1.97
CA LYS A 82 7.02 11.95 -1.76
C LYS A 82 6.40 11.67 -0.38
N VAL A 83 5.40 10.79 -0.35
CA VAL A 83 4.75 10.41 0.90
C VAL A 83 5.65 9.42 1.66
N MET A 84 6.12 9.83 2.83
CA MET A 84 6.99 9.03 3.70
C MET A 84 6.43 8.85 5.11
N THR A 85 5.21 9.35 5.36
CA THR A 85 4.61 9.34 6.69
C THR A 85 3.18 8.85 6.66
N VAL A 86 2.71 8.37 7.80
CA VAL A 86 1.29 7.99 7.99
C VAL A 86 0.37 9.19 7.81
N ALA A 87 0.80 10.39 8.20
CA ALA A 87 0.02 11.61 7.98
C ALA A 87 -0.20 11.87 6.49
N GLY A 88 0.83 11.72 5.67
CA GLY A 88 0.70 11.84 4.21
C GLY A 88 -0.16 10.73 3.61
N MET A 89 -0.02 9.51 4.10
CA MET A 89 -0.88 8.39 3.71
C MET A 89 -2.36 8.69 4.00
N ALA A 90 -2.65 9.26 5.17
CA ALA A 90 -4.02 9.63 5.54
C ALA A 90 -4.63 10.64 4.58
N GLN A 91 -3.85 11.59 4.08
CA GLN A 91 -4.31 12.56 3.08
C GLN A 91 -4.67 11.89 1.77
N LEU A 92 -3.90 10.89 1.34
CA LEU A 92 -4.23 10.10 0.15
C LEU A 92 -5.53 9.30 0.37
N ALA A 93 -5.73 8.74 1.56
CA ALA A 93 -6.96 8.03 1.89
C ALA A 93 -8.19 8.96 1.81
N LEU A 94 -8.07 10.16 2.35
CA LEU A 94 -9.14 11.17 2.28
C LEU A 94 -9.46 11.58 0.85
N ALA A 95 -8.48 11.58 -0.03
CA ALA A 95 -8.66 11.89 -1.44
C ALA A 95 -9.18 10.69 -2.28
N GLY A 96 -9.37 9.52 -1.68
CA GLY A 96 -9.79 8.31 -2.38
C GLY A 96 -8.69 7.70 -3.25
N GLU A 97 -7.43 7.94 -2.90
CA GLU A 97 -6.28 7.54 -3.70
C GLU A 97 -5.40 6.49 -3.02
N LEU A 98 -5.98 5.67 -2.16
CA LEU A 98 -5.31 4.48 -1.61
C LEU A 98 -6.13 3.23 -1.89
N TYR A 99 -5.45 2.14 -2.14
CA TYR A 99 -6.09 0.84 -2.28
C TYR A 99 -5.23 -0.29 -1.74
N PHE A 100 -5.89 -1.37 -1.31
CA PHE A 100 -5.25 -2.65 -1.04
C PHE A 100 -5.11 -3.44 -2.31
N ASN A 101 -4.01 -4.18 -2.43
CA ASN A 101 -3.85 -5.17 -3.48
C ASN A 101 -3.23 -6.43 -2.89
N LEU A 102 -3.96 -7.55 -3.01
CA LEU A 102 -3.53 -8.85 -2.52
C LEU A 102 -3.14 -9.71 -3.71
N HIS A 103 -1.94 -10.26 -3.68
CA HIS A 103 -1.38 -11.08 -4.74
C HIS A 103 -1.25 -12.53 -4.28
N THR A 104 -1.54 -13.45 -5.20
CA THR A 104 -1.26 -14.87 -4.99
C THR A 104 -0.22 -15.35 -5.98
N VAL A 105 0.21 -16.62 -5.84
CA VAL A 105 1.18 -17.24 -6.75
C VAL A 105 0.70 -17.24 -8.20
N ASN A 106 -0.62 -17.17 -8.45
CA ASN A 106 -1.19 -17.16 -9.80
C ASN A 106 -1.31 -15.74 -10.38
N GLN A 107 -1.26 -14.70 -9.55
CA GLN A 107 -1.43 -13.31 -9.96
C GLN A 107 -0.40 -12.41 -9.27
N THR A 108 0.87 -12.76 -9.44
CA THR A 108 1.97 -12.08 -8.72
C THR A 108 2.10 -10.61 -9.10
N TYR A 109 1.86 -10.25 -10.36
CA TYR A 109 2.08 -8.87 -10.82
C TYR A 109 0.88 -7.95 -10.61
N PHE A 110 -0.32 -8.42 -10.92
CA PHE A 110 -1.51 -7.55 -10.94
C PHE A 110 -2.41 -7.75 -9.73
N GLY A 111 -2.25 -8.85 -9.00
CA GLY A 111 -3.04 -9.18 -7.83
C GLY A 111 -4.40 -9.80 -8.16
N ASP A 112 -4.96 -10.51 -7.18
CA ASP A 112 -6.28 -11.16 -7.29
C ASP A 112 -7.40 -10.29 -6.75
N ILE A 113 -7.11 -9.51 -5.71
CA ILE A 113 -8.11 -8.70 -5.01
C ILE A 113 -7.58 -7.28 -4.85
N ARG A 114 -8.42 -6.33 -5.21
CA ARG A 114 -8.19 -4.91 -5.00
C ARG A 114 -9.39 -4.29 -4.30
N GLY A 115 -9.14 -3.41 -3.35
CA GLY A 115 -10.20 -2.65 -2.67
C GLY A 115 -9.72 -1.26 -2.29
N GLN A 116 -10.55 -0.25 -2.54
CA GLN A 116 -10.24 1.12 -2.11
C GLN A 116 -10.26 1.21 -0.59
N ILE A 117 -9.33 1.99 -0.06
CA ILE A 117 -9.25 2.28 1.37
C ILE A 117 -10.02 3.55 1.63
N LEU A 118 -10.99 3.47 2.52
CA LEU A 118 -11.82 4.61 2.88
C LEU A 118 -11.65 4.91 4.37
N PRO A 119 -11.65 6.20 4.76
CA PRO A 119 -11.64 6.55 6.18
C PRO A 119 -12.88 6.01 6.88
N VAL A 120 -12.71 5.56 8.12
CA VAL A 120 -13.84 5.19 8.97
C VAL A 120 -14.41 6.49 9.55
N ALA A 121 -15.72 6.68 9.42
CA ALA A 121 -16.41 7.81 10.02
C ALA A 121 -16.38 7.67 11.54
N LYS A 122 -16.04 8.78 12.21
CA LYS A 122 -16.03 8.85 13.66
C LYS A 122 -17.29 9.53 14.20
#